data_dd910c3ddb150ad1edee7d4afaaf2817
#
_entry.id   dd910c3ddb150ad1edee7d4afaaf2817
#
_cell.length_a   1.000
_cell.length_b   1.000
_cell.length_c   1.000
_cell.angle_alpha   90.00
_cell.angle_beta   90.00
_cell.angle_gamma   90.00
#
_symmetry.space_group_name_H-M   'P 1'
#
loop_
_entity.id
_entity.type
_entity.pdbx_description
1 polymer ?
#
loop_
_entity_poly.entity_id
_entity_poly.type
_entity_poly.pdbx_seq_one_letter_code
_entity_poly.pdbx_strand_id
1 'polypeptide(L)'
;MIRINKHAELNGKFLKDAKALLEKRDYVQASEKLWGASAQIVKAIALKRGKRLQSHEAINKYIVELSKELHDKSILVDFSVANSLHQNFYENWLAPETVIQDAKVVEKLIKKLSSLVN
;
A
#
# COMPACT_ATOMS: atom_id res chain seq x y z
N MET A 1 -8.36 -10.87 -15.68
CA MET A 1 -7.32 -11.78 -15.16
C MET A 1 -5.93 -11.18 -15.31
N ILE A 2 -5.54 -10.76 -16.53
CA ILE A 2 -4.22 -10.17 -16.78
C ILE A 2 -3.98 -8.94 -15.88
N ARG A 3 -4.98 -8.06 -15.74
CA ARG A 3 -4.85 -6.84 -14.93
C ARG A 3 -4.70 -7.13 -13.44
N ILE A 4 -5.40 -8.14 -12.94
CA ILE A 4 -5.29 -8.55 -11.53
C ILE A 4 -3.86 -9.02 -11.28
N ASN A 5 -3.34 -9.90 -12.15
CA ASN A 5 -1.98 -10.41 -12.02
C ASN A 5 -0.94 -9.28 -12.11
N LYS A 6 -1.16 -8.31 -12.99
CA LYS A 6 -0.25 -7.18 -13.14
C LYS A 6 -0.17 -6.35 -11.86
N HIS A 7 -1.30 -6.06 -11.23
CA HIS A 7 -1.30 -5.31 -9.96
C HIS A 7 -0.61 -6.10 -8.85
N ALA A 8 -0.85 -7.41 -8.77
CA ALA A 8 -0.19 -8.26 -7.79
C ALA A 8 1.32 -8.31 -8.02
N GLU A 9 1.76 -8.39 -9.27
CA GLU A 9 3.19 -8.36 -9.63
C GLU A 9 3.82 -7.03 -9.26
N LEU A 10 3.15 -5.91 -9.55
CA LEU A 10 3.64 -4.58 -9.19
C LEU A 10 3.72 -4.40 -7.68
N ASN A 11 2.76 -4.96 -6.93
CA ASN A 11 2.83 -4.96 -5.48
C ASN A 11 4.14 -5.60 -5.00
N GLY A 12 4.44 -6.80 -5.49
CA GLY A 12 5.66 -7.51 -5.11
C GLY A 12 6.92 -6.76 -5.51
N LYS A 13 6.93 -6.20 -6.72
CA LYS A 13 8.07 -5.43 -7.22
C LYS A 13 8.30 -4.18 -6.38
N PHE A 14 7.25 -3.44 -6.07
CA PHE A 14 7.37 -2.21 -5.27
C PHE A 14 7.85 -2.50 -3.85
N LEU A 15 7.40 -3.61 -3.25
CA LEU A 15 7.90 -4.02 -1.93
C LEU A 15 9.38 -4.35 -1.97
N LYS A 16 9.82 -5.07 -2.99
CA LYS A 16 11.23 -5.41 -3.18
C LYS A 16 12.07 -4.14 -3.37
N ASP A 17 11.59 -3.22 -4.21
CA ASP A 17 12.26 -1.94 -4.45
C ASP A 17 12.34 -1.13 -3.16
N ALA A 18 11.27 -1.11 -2.37
CA ALA A 18 11.26 -0.39 -1.10
C ALA A 18 12.31 -0.92 -0.13
N LYS A 19 12.44 -2.24 -0.02
CA LYS A 19 13.44 -2.85 0.86
C LYS A 19 14.85 -2.46 0.44
N ALA A 20 15.14 -2.50 -0.86
CA ALA A 20 16.45 -2.10 -1.38
C ALA A 20 16.73 -0.62 -1.09
N LEU A 21 15.73 0.24 -1.25
CA LEU A 21 15.88 1.67 -0.98
C LEU A 21 16.08 1.96 0.49
N LEU A 22 15.41 1.22 1.38
CA LEU A 22 15.60 1.35 2.82
C LEU A 22 17.04 0.97 3.21
N GLU A 23 17.59 -0.08 2.61
CA GLU A 23 18.98 -0.49 2.85
C GLU A 23 19.96 0.59 2.40
N LYS A 24 19.64 1.31 1.32
CA LYS A 24 20.44 2.42 0.82
C LYS A 24 20.17 3.72 1.57
N ARG A 25 19.26 3.72 2.54
CA ARG A 25 18.86 4.90 3.29
C ARG A 25 18.20 5.97 2.42
N ASP A 26 17.57 5.57 1.32
CA ASP A 26 16.78 6.47 0.48
C ASP A 26 15.32 6.42 0.94
N TYR A 27 15.05 7.10 2.04
CA TYR A 27 13.75 7.01 2.71
C TYR A 27 12.62 7.68 1.94
N VAL A 28 12.93 8.72 1.18
CA VAL A 28 11.94 9.42 0.36
C VAL A 28 11.43 8.50 -0.76
N GLN A 29 12.34 7.87 -1.50
CA GLN A 29 11.96 6.97 -2.57
C GLN A 29 11.31 5.69 -2.03
N ALA A 30 11.80 5.18 -0.89
CA ALA A 30 11.20 4.03 -0.23
C ALA A 30 9.74 4.32 0.15
N SER A 31 9.46 5.54 0.64
CA SER A 31 8.10 5.95 1.03
C SER A 31 7.11 5.81 -0.12
N GLU A 32 7.48 6.25 -1.32
CA GLU A 32 6.60 6.16 -2.48
C GLU A 32 6.40 4.71 -2.94
N LYS A 33 7.45 3.91 -2.90
CA LYS A 33 7.33 2.49 -3.26
C LYS A 33 6.42 1.74 -2.29
N LEU A 34 6.49 2.05 -1.00
CA LEU A 34 5.62 1.45 0.01
C LEU A 34 4.15 1.81 -0.23
N TRP A 35 3.88 3.10 -0.51
CA TRP A 35 2.53 3.52 -0.86
C TRP A 35 2.07 2.84 -2.15
N GLY A 36 2.93 2.82 -3.17
CA GLY A 36 2.62 2.17 -4.44
C GLY A 36 2.27 0.70 -4.27
N ALA A 37 3.02 -0.03 -3.43
CA ALA A 37 2.73 -1.43 -3.14
C ALA A 37 1.35 -1.58 -2.50
N SER A 38 1.01 -0.70 -1.55
CA SER A 38 -0.31 -0.70 -0.89
C SER A 38 -1.43 -0.44 -1.90
N ALA A 39 -1.26 0.57 -2.75
CA ALA A 39 -2.26 0.93 -3.75
C ALA A 39 -2.48 -0.22 -4.74
N GLN A 40 -1.42 -0.90 -5.16
CA GLN A 40 -1.53 -1.98 -6.13
C GLN A 40 -2.30 -3.18 -5.58
N ILE A 41 -2.08 -3.56 -4.32
CA ILE A 41 -2.82 -4.70 -3.74
C ILE A 41 -4.30 -4.35 -3.60
N VAL A 42 -4.64 -3.12 -3.25
CA VAL A 42 -6.03 -2.67 -3.17
C VAL A 42 -6.69 -2.70 -4.54
N LYS A 43 -5.98 -2.23 -5.57
CA LYS A 43 -6.48 -2.27 -6.94
C LYS A 43 -6.72 -3.70 -7.42
N ALA A 44 -5.85 -4.63 -7.05
CA ALA A 44 -6.01 -6.04 -7.41
C ALA A 44 -7.28 -6.62 -6.79
N ILE A 45 -7.52 -6.33 -5.50
CA ILE A 45 -8.71 -6.80 -4.79
C ILE A 45 -9.98 -6.26 -5.45
N ALA A 46 -10.01 -4.95 -5.70
CA ALA A 46 -11.16 -4.29 -6.31
C ALA A 46 -11.45 -4.86 -7.69
N LEU A 47 -10.41 -5.05 -8.49
CA LEU A 47 -10.55 -5.56 -9.86
C LEU A 47 -11.09 -6.99 -9.86
N LYS A 48 -10.65 -7.82 -8.91
CA LYS A 48 -11.18 -9.18 -8.74
C LYS A 48 -12.69 -9.17 -8.48
N ARG A 49 -13.19 -8.09 -7.88
CA ARG A 49 -14.61 -7.90 -7.56
C ARG A 49 -15.33 -7.02 -8.58
N GLY A 50 -14.72 -6.80 -9.75
CA GLY A 50 -15.33 -6.06 -10.84
C GLY A 50 -15.27 -4.55 -10.72
N LYS A 51 -14.46 -4.02 -9.81
CA LYS A 51 -14.31 -2.57 -9.62
C LYS A 51 -12.92 -2.11 -10.08
N ARG A 52 -12.91 -0.98 -10.79
CA ARG A 52 -11.65 -0.36 -11.23
C ARG A 52 -11.46 0.95 -10.47
N LEU A 53 -10.37 1.04 -9.70
CA LEU A 53 -10.05 2.22 -8.92
C LEU A 53 -9.05 3.08 -9.69
N GLN A 54 -9.45 4.29 -10.08
CA GLN A 54 -8.65 5.16 -10.93
C GLN A 54 -8.20 6.46 -10.27
N SER A 55 -8.42 6.61 -8.95
CA SER A 55 -8.01 7.81 -8.22
C SER A 55 -7.66 7.47 -6.79
N HIS A 56 -6.90 8.35 -6.15
CA HIS A 56 -6.59 8.21 -4.72
C HIS A 56 -7.87 8.21 -3.89
N GLU A 57 -8.83 9.05 -4.24
CA GLU A 57 -10.12 9.09 -3.57
C GLU A 57 -10.84 7.75 -3.66
N ALA A 58 -10.88 7.15 -4.86
CA ALA A 58 -11.52 5.86 -5.06
C ALA A 58 -10.85 4.76 -4.23
N ILE A 59 -9.51 4.76 -4.18
CA ILE A 59 -8.75 3.79 -3.39
C ILE A 59 -9.12 3.94 -1.91
N ASN A 60 -9.12 5.16 -1.40
CA ASN A 60 -9.42 5.42 0.01
C ASN A 60 -10.85 5.04 0.39
N LYS A 61 -11.81 5.33 -0.49
CA LYS A 61 -13.20 4.91 -0.26
C LYS A 61 -13.33 3.40 -0.23
N TYR A 62 -12.60 2.71 -1.12
CA TYR A 62 -12.64 1.25 -1.16
C TYR A 62 -12.05 0.62 0.11
N ILE A 63 -11.01 1.23 0.66
CA ILE A 63 -10.42 0.79 1.94
C ILE A 63 -11.45 0.87 3.06
N VAL A 64 -12.29 1.92 3.07
CA VAL A 64 -13.38 2.02 4.06
C VAL A 64 -14.35 0.86 3.90
N GLU A 65 -14.73 0.54 2.65
CA GLU A 65 -15.63 -0.58 2.36
C GLU A 65 -15.03 -1.92 2.84
N LEU A 66 -13.73 -2.15 2.56
CA LEU A 66 -13.05 -3.36 2.99
C LEU A 66 -12.99 -3.47 4.51
N SER A 67 -12.71 -2.38 5.19
CA SER A 67 -12.67 -2.33 6.65
C SER A 67 -14.01 -2.76 7.24
N LYS A 68 -15.10 -2.26 6.69
CA LYS A 68 -16.45 -2.62 7.14
C LYS A 68 -16.77 -4.08 6.82
N GLU A 69 -16.47 -4.51 5.61
CA GLU A 69 -16.74 -5.88 5.15
C GLU A 69 -16.02 -6.91 6.03
N LEU A 70 -14.76 -6.64 6.36
CA LEU A 70 -13.92 -7.55 7.12
C LEU A 70 -14.03 -7.32 8.64
N HIS A 71 -14.83 -6.37 9.07
CA HIS A 71 -14.96 -5.98 10.48
C HIS A 71 -13.58 -5.72 11.11
N ASP A 72 -12.72 -5.01 10.39
CA ASP A 72 -11.34 -4.79 10.79
C ASP A 72 -10.95 -3.32 10.60
N LYS A 73 -11.07 -2.54 11.67
CA LYS A 73 -10.73 -1.13 11.65
C LYS A 73 -9.23 -0.87 11.50
N SER A 74 -8.39 -1.87 11.78
CA SER A 74 -6.95 -1.71 11.63
C SER A 74 -6.57 -1.46 10.16
N ILE A 75 -7.39 -1.91 9.21
CA ILE A 75 -7.17 -1.66 7.80
C ILE A 75 -7.20 -0.15 7.51
N LEU A 76 -8.15 0.57 8.11
CA LEU A 76 -8.21 2.03 7.97
C LEU A 76 -6.97 2.71 8.55
N VAL A 77 -6.59 2.30 9.76
CA VAL A 77 -5.43 2.88 10.45
C VAL A 77 -4.15 2.62 9.64
N ASP A 78 -3.96 1.38 9.24
CA ASP A 78 -2.73 0.98 8.52
C ASP A 78 -2.66 1.64 7.14
N PHE A 79 -3.79 1.80 6.45
CA PHE A 79 -3.78 2.47 5.15
C PHE A 79 -3.53 3.98 5.31
N SER A 80 -3.91 4.58 6.43
CA SER A 80 -3.56 5.98 6.69
C SER A 80 -2.05 6.16 6.83
N VAL A 81 -1.35 5.14 7.33
CA VAL A 81 0.12 5.14 7.37
C VAL A 81 0.68 5.11 5.94
N ALA A 82 0.11 4.28 5.06
CA ALA A 82 0.53 4.25 3.66
C ALA A 82 0.33 5.63 3.00
N ASN A 83 -0.80 6.30 3.28
CA ASN A 83 -1.06 7.64 2.76
C ASN A 83 -0.04 8.66 3.28
N SER A 84 0.35 8.54 4.54
CA SER A 84 1.38 9.40 5.15
C SER A 84 2.73 9.23 4.42
N LEU A 85 3.06 8.01 4.03
CA LEU A 85 4.28 7.74 3.27
C LEU A 85 4.20 8.37 1.87
N HIS A 86 3.04 8.30 1.23
CA HIS A 86 2.85 8.96 -0.07
C HIS A 86 3.09 10.47 0.05
N GLN A 87 2.57 11.08 1.10
CA GLN A 87 2.78 12.49 1.36
C GLN A 87 4.26 12.79 1.63
N ASN A 88 4.95 11.92 2.35
CA ASN A 88 6.37 12.08 2.64
C ASN A 88 7.23 12.09 1.38
N PHE A 89 6.82 11.42 0.34
CA PHE A 89 7.54 11.45 -0.94
C PHE A 89 7.66 12.88 -1.46
N TYR A 90 6.62 13.67 -1.29
CA TYR A 90 6.61 15.07 -1.74
C TYR A 90 7.20 16.04 -0.70
N GLU A 91 6.91 15.80 0.57
CA GLU A 91 7.26 16.74 1.65
C GLU A 91 8.64 16.46 2.28
N ASN A 92 9.08 15.22 2.26
CA ASN A 92 10.35 14.79 2.86
C ASN A 92 10.47 15.27 4.32
N TRP A 93 9.48 15.00 5.12
CA TRP A 93 9.40 15.49 6.50
C TRP A 93 9.43 14.41 7.59
N LEU A 94 9.28 13.13 7.23
CA LEU A 94 9.34 12.06 8.20
C LEU A 94 10.78 11.68 8.53
N ALA A 95 11.05 11.48 9.82
CA ALA A 95 12.35 10.97 10.25
C ALA A 95 12.59 9.57 9.68
N PRO A 96 13.85 9.19 9.42
CA PRO A 96 14.16 7.83 8.95
C PRO A 96 13.54 6.74 9.81
N GLU A 97 13.60 6.89 11.13
CA GLU A 97 13.01 5.92 12.07
C GLU A 97 11.51 5.75 11.86
N THR A 98 10.81 6.85 11.54
CA THR A 98 9.38 6.81 11.27
C THR A 98 9.11 6.04 9.98
N VAL A 99 9.87 6.30 8.93
CA VAL A 99 9.71 5.58 7.65
C VAL A 99 9.94 4.09 7.85
N ILE A 100 10.98 3.71 8.60
CA ILE A 100 11.28 2.30 8.89
C ILE A 100 10.12 1.64 9.64
N GLN A 101 9.58 2.31 10.65
CA GLN A 101 8.45 1.79 11.42
C GLN A 101 7.19 1.68 10.54
N ASP A 102 6.92 2.71 9.74
CA ASP A 102 5.77 2.72 8.84
C ASP A 102 5.87 1.63 7.78
N ALA A 103 7.08 1.31 7.33
CA ALA A 103 7.31 0.21 6.39
C ALA A 103 6.81 -1.11 6.95
N LYS A 104 7.04 -1.36 8.25
CA LYS A 104 6.57 -2.58 8.91
C LYS A 104 5.05 -2.64 8.96
N VAL A 105 4.40 -1.51 9.20
CA VAL A 105 2.93 -1.42 9.22
C VAL A 105 2.38 -1.73 7.83
N VAL A 106 2.98 -1.16 6.78
CA VAL A 106 2.56 -1.38 5.40
C VAL A 106 2.76 -2.85 5.00
N GLU A 107 3.89 -3.45 5.34
CA GLU A 107 4.14 -4.87 5.05
C GLU A 107 3.08 -5.76 5.70
N LYS A 108 2.73 -5.50 6.96
CA LYS A 108 1.69 -6.23 7.67
C LYS A 108 0.34 -6.08 6.97
N LEU A 109 -0.02 -4.87 6.58
CA LEU A 109 -1.27 -4.60 5.87
C LEU A 109 -1.33 -5.36 4.55
N ILE A 110 -0.27 -5.29 3.75
CA ILE A 110 -0.20 -5.96 2.45
C ILE A 110 -0.33 -7.47 2.63
N LYS A 111 0.34 -8.03 3.62
CA LYS A 111 0.25 -9.47 3.90
C LYS A 111 -1.19 -9.87 4.21
N LYS A 112 -1.88 -9.08 5.02
CA LYS A 112 -3.30 -9.31 5.35
C LYS A 112 -4.17 -9.23 4.10
N LEU A 113 -3.99 -8.20 3.28
CA LEU A 113 -4.81 -7.99 2.09
C LEU A 113 -4.50 -8.97 0.96
N SER A 114 -3.29 -9.49 0.90
CA SER A 114 -2.89 -10.45 -0.15
C SER A 114 -3.75 -11.70 -0.15
N SER A 115 -4.26 -12.12 1.01
CA SER A 115 -5.12 -13.29 1.11
C SER A 115 -6.42 -13.11 0.33
N LEU A 116 -6.84 -11.87 0.08
CA LEU A 116 -8.08 -11.57 -0.66
C LEU A 116 -7.89 -11.66 -2.17
N VAL A 117 -6.67 -11.71 -2.65
CA VAL A 117 -6.34 -11.81 -4.08
C VAL A 117 -6.09 -13.26 -4.48
N ASN A 118 -5.50 -14.04 -3.61
CA ASN A 118 -5.09 -15.42 -3.85
C ASN A 118 -6.25 -16.42 -3.85
#